data_05f75113067cf698d286519749d9909a
#
_entry.id   05f75113067cf698d286519749d9909a
#
_cell.length_a   1.000
_cell.length_b   1.000
_cell.length_c   1.000
_cell.angle_alpha   90.00
_cell.angle_beta   90.00
_cell.angle_gamma   90.00
#
_symmetry.space_group_name_H-M   'P 1'
#
loop_
_entity.id
_entity.type
_entity.pdbx_description
1 polymer ?
#
loop_
_entity_poly.entity_id
_entity_poly.type
_entity_poly.pdbx_seq_one_letter_code
_entity_poly.pdbx_strand_id
1 'polypeptide(L)' 'MTEKEMIKVSIEEFSRLQNYMLASEKDSNGYKLMKDRYTELKVILTSFGINITDIDKIKE' A
#
# COMPACT_ATOMS: atom_id res chain seq x y z
N MET A 1 -14.76 14.02 3.92
CA MET A 1 -14.51 12.74 3.25
C MET A 1 -15.19 11.62 4.02
N THR A 2 -15.97 10.80 3.34
CA THR A 2 -16.64 9.65 3.97
C THR A 2 -15.66 8.50 4.19
N GLU A 3 -16.02 7.56 5.06
CA GLU A 3 -15.21 6.38 5.30
C GLU A 3 -14.99 5.58 4.01
N LYS A 4 -16.04 5.44 3.19
CA LYS A 4 -15.91 4.75 1.91
C LYS A 4 -14.92 5.41 0.98
N GLU A 5 -14.90 6.73 0.95
CA GLU A 5 -13.95 7.47 0.12
C GLU A 5 -12.53 7.31 0.63
N MET A 6 -12.34 7.32 1.95
CA MET A 6 -11.03 7.06 2.56
C MET A 6 -10.51 5.69 2.19
N ILE A 7 -11.37 4.68 2.30
CA ILE A 7 -10.99 3.29 1.95
C ILE A 7 -10.61 3.21 0.48
N LYS A 8 -11.42 3.79 -0.40
CA LYS A 8 -11.17 3.79 -1.84
C LYS A 8 -9.83 4.45 -2.17
N VAL A 9 -9.58 5.63 -1.63
CA VAL A 9 -8.35 6.38 -1.88
C VAL A 9 -7.15 5.58 -1.34
N SER A 10 -7.28 4.98 -0.17
CA SER A 10 -6.20 4.19 0.42
C SER A 10 -5.88 2.96 -0.42
N ILE A 11 -6.88 2.28 -0.95
CA ILE A 11 -6.68 1.13 -1.84
C ILE A 11 -5.99 1.56 -3.13
N GLU A 12 -6.41 2.67 -3.72
CA GLU A 12 -5.80 3.19 -4.94
C GLU A 12 -4.35 3.59 -4.71
N GLU A 13 -4.07 4.25 -3.60
CA GLU A 13 -2.71 4.63 -3.23
C GLU A 13 -1.84 3.39 -3.00
N PHE A 14 -2.38 2.40 -2.31
CA PHE A 14 -1.68 1.15 -2.03
C PHE A 14 -1.30 0.43 -3.33
N SER A 15 -2.24 0.33 -4.25
CA SER A 15 -2.01 -0.30 -5.56
C SER A 15 -0.94 0.45 -6.37
N ARG A 16 -1.06 1.77 -6.43
CA ARG A 16 -0.11 2.61 -7.17
C ARG A 16 1.29 2.52 -6.57
N LEU A 17 1.38 2.55 -5.24
CA LEU A 17 2.64 2.46 -4.53
C LEU A 17 3.34 1.14 -4.81
N GLN A 18 2.59 0.04 -4.81
CA GLN A 18 3.16 -1.27 -5.12
C GLN A 18 3.71 -1.33 -6.55
N ASN A 19 3.03 -0.71 -7.51
CA ASN A 19 3.52 -0.64 -8.88
C ASN A 19 4.86 0.10 -8.95
N TYR A 20 5.01 1.19 -8.20
CA TYR A 20 6.29 1.91 -8.12
C TYR A 20 7.37 1.06 -7.47
N MET A 21 7.04 0.34 -6.40
CA MET A 21 7.98 -0.54 -5.72
C MET A 21 8.46 -1.65 -6.65
N LEU A 22 7.56 -2.24 -7.42
CA LEU A 22 7.91 -3.31 -8.36
C LEU A 22 8.79 -2.80 -9.50
N ALA A 23 8.68 -1.54 -9.85
CA ALA A 23 9.50 -0.90 -10.88
C ALA A 23 10.84 -0.40 -10.35
N SER A 24 11.03 -0.40 -9.03
CA SER A 24 12.24 0.12 -8.39
C SER A 24 13.15 -1.00 -7.92
N GLU A 25 14.44 -0.70 -7.77
CA GLU A 25 15.38 -1.66 -7.19
C GLU A 25 15.13 -1.78 -5.69
N LYS A 26 15.13 -3.01 -5.20
CA LYS A 26 14.81 -3.30 -3.79
C LYS A 26 15.80 -2.69 -2.80
N ASP A 27 17.03 -2.49 -3.23
CA ASP A 27 18.07 -1.94 -2.36
C ASP A 27 18.15 -0.42 -2.37
N SER A 28 17.33 0.25 -3.20
CA SER A 28 17.35 1.69 -3.31
C SER A 28 16.71 2.35 -2.10
N ASN A 29 17.17 3.58 -1.78
CA ASN A 29 16.57 4.37 -0.71
C ASN A 29 15.12 4.71 -1.02
N GLY A 30 14.79 4.94 -2.29
CA GLY A 30 13.43 5.18 -2.71
C GLY A 30 12.51 4.02 -2.41
N TYR A 31 12.98 2.80 -2.64
CA TYR A 31 12.22 1.59 -2.32
C TYR A 31 11.94 1.49 -0.82
N LYS A 32 12.96 1.76 0.00
CA LYS A 32 12.80 1.71 1.46
C LYS A 32 11.77 2.70 1.96
N LEU A 33 11.76 3.91 1.42
CA LEU A 33 10.77 4.92 1.78
C LEU A 33 9.36 4.50 1.33
N MET A 34 9.25 3.95 0.14
CA MET A 34 7.98 3.44 -0.36
C MET A 34 7.48 2.26 0.48
N LYS A 35 8.38 1.41 0.96
CA LYS A 35 8.01 0.28 1.81
C LYS A 35 7.46 0.73 3.15
N ASP A 36 7.99 1.81 3.72
CA ASP A 36 7.44 2.39 4.95
C ASP A 36 5.98 2.81 4.74
N ARG A 37 5.70 3.50 3.65
CA ARG A 37 4.34 3.91 3.32
C ARG A 37 3.45 2.71 3.03
N TYR A 38 3.98 1.71 2.35
CA TYR A 38 3.29 0.45 2.07
C TYR A 38 2.85 -0.22 3.38
N THR A 39 3.73 -0.29 4.36
CA THR A 39 3.41 -0.85 5.68
C THR A 39 2.32 -0.06 6.39
N GLU A 40 2.41 1.28 6.35
CA GLU A 40 1.38 2.15 6.94
C GLU A 40 0.01 1.90 6.31
N LEU A 41 -0.04 1.81 4.98
CA LEU A 41 -1.28 1.56 4.27
C LEU A 41 -1.86 0.18 4.59
N LYS A 42 -1.00 -0.82 4.77
CA LYS A 42 -1.45 -2.16 5.20
C LYS A 42 -2.16 -2.08 6.56
N VAL A 43 -1.58 -1.36 7.50
CA VAL A 43 -2.17 -1.18 8.83
C VAL A 43 -3.51 -0.45 8.72
N ILE A 44 -3.56 0.64 7.96
CA ILE A 44 -4.78 1.43 7.77
C ILE A 44 -5.89 0.57 7.17
N LEU A 45 -5.59 -0.11 6.08
CA LEU A 45 -6.60 -0.94 5.39
C LEU A 45 -7.07 -2.10 6.25
N THR A 46 -6.15 -2.73 6.98
CA THR A 46 -6.50 -3.81 7.90
C THR A 46 -7.43 -3.31 9.01
N SER A 47 -7.19 -2.09 9.51
CA SER A 47 -8.05 -1.51 10.55
C SER A 47 -9.47 -1.24 10.06
N PHE A 48 -9.67 -1.06 8.77
CA PHE A 48 -11.00 -0.95 8.17
C PHE A 48 -11.64 -2.32 7.83
N GLY A 49 -10.96 -3.40 8.15
CA GLY A 49 -11.46 -4.74 7.86
C GLY A 49 -11.25 -5.21 6.43
N ILE A 50 -10.39 -4.52 5.68
CA ILE A 50 -10.10 -4.90 4.30
C ILE A 50 -9.12 -6.07 4.27
N ASN A 51 -9.45 -7.10 3.50
CA ASN A 51 -8.55 -8.24 3.30
C ASN A 51 -7.48 -7.86 2.27
N ILE A 52 -6.30 -7.46 2.75
CA ILE A 52 -5.23 -7.01 1.88
C ILE A 52 -4.56 -8.12 1.10
N THR A 53 -4.76 -9.38 1.48
CA THR A 53 -4.15 -10.51 0.79
C THR A 53 -4.48 -10.49 -0.71
N ASP A 54 -5.70 -10.08 -1.05
CA ASP A 54 -6.15 -10.05 -2.45
C ASP A 54 -5.53 -8.91 -3.26
N ILE A 55 -5.08 -7.86 -2.60
CA ILE A 55 -4.53 -6.67 -3.27
C ILE A 55 -3.03 -6.48 -3.01
N ASP A 56 -2.43 -7.30 -2.17
CA ASP A 56 -1.02 -7.22 -1.81
C ASP A 56 -0.17 -7.93 -2.86
N LYS A 57 0.48 -7.16 -3.72
CA LYS A 57 1.35 -7.68 -4.78
C LYS A 57 2.76 -7.95 -4.29
N ILE A 58 3.20 -7.19 -3.29
CA ILE A 58 4.56 -7.30 -2.74
C ILE A 58 4.66 -8.48 -1.78
N LYS A 59 3.65 -8.68 -0.97
CA LYS A 59 3.54 -9.80 -0.01
C LYS A 59 4.68 -9.85 1.01
N GLU A 60 5.00 -8.69 1.57
CA GLU A 60 6.01 -8.59 2.63
C GLU A 60 5.44 -8.23 3.98
#